data_829617f71b82375e7218f477d3d0a539
#
_entry.id   829617f71b82375e7218f477d3d0a539
#
_cell.length_a   1.000
_cell.length_b   1.000
_cell.length_c   1.000
_cell.angle_alpha   90.00
_cell.angle_beta   90.00
_cell.angle_gamma   90.00
#
_symmetry.space_group_name_H-M   'P 1'
#
loop_
_entity.id
_entity.type
_entity.pdbx_description
1 polymer ?
#
loop_
_entity_poly.entity_id
_entity_poly.type
_entity_poly.pdbx_seq_one_letter_code
_entity_poly.pdbx_strand_id
1 'polypeptide(L)'
;MDKADKASIAALKGVWENEIGSSLTITDLAEDGSFKGHYHTVVGKTEKDQQFKVVGFFSENAQCAHSFLISFIVNWGEVHALTTWNGYLKLEGGQKSLSTTWLHSKSTKEVKFWDGLTTGSNVFVPKK
;
A
#
# COMPACT_ATOMS: atom_id res chain seq x y z
N MET A 1 15.13 -10.14 14.80
CA MET A 1 14.42 -10.82 13.70
C MET A 1 15.31 -11.93 13.14
N ASP A 2 14.81 -13.14 13.00
CA ASP A 2 15.60 -14.25 12.51
C ASP A 2 15.70 -14.23 10.97
N LYS A 3 16.41 -15.21 10.39
CA LYS A 3 16.63 -15.28 8.95
C LYS A 3 15.34 -15.43 8.16
N ALA A 4 14.36 -16.17 8.69
CA ALA A 4 13.10 -16.40 8.00
C ALA A 4 12.31 -15.08 7.91
N ASP A 5 12.29 -14.29 8.98
CA ASP A 5 11.60 -13.01 8.99
C ASP A 5 12.24 -12.02 8.04
N LYS A 6 13.57 -11.97 8.00
CA LYS A 6 14.28 -11.09 7.06
C LYS A 6 14.01 -11.47 5.61
N ALA A 7 13.98 -12.77 5.31
CA ALA A 7 13.67 -13.24 3.95
C ALA A 7 12.24 -12.89 3.58
N SER A 8 11.30 -13.02 4.51
CA SER A 8 9.90 -12.68 4.27
C SER A 8 9.70 -11.18 4.05
N ILE A 9 10.44 -10.34 4.77
CA ILE A 9 10.39 -8.89 4.58
C ILE A 9 10.97 -8.51 3.22
N ALA A 10 12.08 -9.14 2.81
CA ALA A 10 12.66 -8.88 1.51
C ALA A 10 11.67 -9.20 0.38
N ALA A 11 10.74 -10.11 0.61
CA ALA A 11 9.70 -10.45 -0.36
C ALA A 11 8.70 -9.32 -0.60
N LEU A 12 8.68 -8.27 0.24
CA LEU A 12 7.85 -7.09 0.00
C LEU A 12 8.37 -6.24 -1.16
N LYS A 13 9.67 -6.28 -1.44
CA LYS A 13 10.23 -5.51 -2.55
C LYS A 13 9.69 -5.98 -3.88
N GLY A 14 9.44 -5.04 -4.77
CA GLY A 14 9.00 -5.34 -6.11
C GLY A 14 7.69 -4.66 -6.45
N VAL A 15 7.07 -5.15 -7.50
CA VAL A 15 5.84 -4.57 -8.04
C VAL A 15 4.65 -5.42 -7.63
N TRP A 16 3.65 -4.76 -7.08
CA TRP A 16 2.38 -5.36 -6.69
C TRP A 16 1.26 -4.73 -7.52
N GLU A 17 0.30 -5.53 -7.93
CA GLU A 17 -0.80 -5.04 -8.77
C GLU A 17 -2.13 -5.41 -8.11
N ASN A 18 -3.07 -4.46 -8.08
CA ASN A 18 -4.39 -4.73 -7.54
C ASN A 18 -5.37 -5.15 -8.63
N GLU A 19 -6.62 -5.45 -8.23
CA GLU A 19 -7.65 -6.00 -9.10
C GLU A 19 -8.09 -5.05 -10.21
N ILE A 20 -7.81 -3.76 -10.07
CA ILE A 20 -8.14 -2.77 -11.11
C ILE A 20 -6.95 -2.37 -11.97
N GLY A 21 -5.80 -3.02 -11.76
CA GLY A 21 -4.62 -2.79 -12.59
C GLY A 21 -3.71 -1.67 -12.12
N SER A 22 -3.98 -1.05 -10.98
CA SER A 22 -3.05 -0.09 -10.39
C SER A 22 -1.90 -0.83 -9.73
N SER A 23 -0.73 -0.21 -9.67
CA SER A 23 0.45 -0.88 -9.13
C SER A 23 1.12 -0.10 -8.01
N LEU A 24 1.64 -0.85 -7.06
CA LEU A 24 2.46 -0.37 -5.95
C LEU A 24 3.84 -0.98 -6.14
N THR A 25 4.86 -0.14 -6.25
CA THR A 25 6.24 -0.60 -6.33
C THR A 25 6.95 -0.24 -5.03
N ILE A 26 7.44 -1.24 -4.32
CA ILE A 26 8.18 -1.05 -3.07
C ILE A 26 9.67 -1.17 -3.40
N THR A 27 10.43 -0.11 -3.15
CA THR A 27 11.84 -0.03 -3.53
C THR A 27 12.81 -0.08 -2.35
N ASP A 28 12.47 0.56 -1.25
CA ASP A 28 13.37 0.71 -0.11
C ASP A 28 12.71 0.24 1.17
N LEU A 29 13.36 -0.73 1.82
CA LEU A 29 12.90 -1.27 3.12
C LEU A 29 13.97 -0.95 4.15
N ALA A 30 13.57 -0.36 5.27
CA ALA A 30 14.47 -0.02 6.35
C ALA A 30 14.26 -0.91 7.56
N GLU A 31 15.29 -0.99 8.41
CA GLU A 31 15.26 -1.85 9.59
C GLU A 31 14.20 -1.44 10.61
N ASP A 32 13.82 -0.15 10.61
CA ASP A 32 12.79 0.35 11.52
C ASP A 32 11.37 0.01 11.08
N GLY A 33 11.21 -0.68 9.96
CA GLY A 33 9.91 -1.04 9.41
C GLY A 33 9.38 -0.04 8.39
N SER A 34 10.07 1.08 8.16
CA SER A 34 9.63 2.04 7.15
C SER A 34 9.98 1.56 5.75
N PHE A 35 9.18 2.00 4.77
CA PHE A 35 9.49 1.71 3.37
C PHE A 35 9.07 2.86 2.49
N LYS A 36 9.64 2.88 1.29
CA LYS A 36 9.33 3.87 0.25
C LYS A 36 9.09 3.15 -1.05
N GLY A 37 8.37 3.82 -1.92
CA GLY A 37 8.10 3.29 -3.25
C GLY A 37 7.29 4.26 -4.07
N HIS A 38 6.61 3.71 -5.07
CA HIS A 38 5.81 4.48 -6.02
C HIS A 38 4.47 3.81 -6.25
N TYR A 39 3.46 4.62 -6.51
CA TYR A 39 2.14 4.15 -6.87
C TYR A 39 1.78 4.67 -8.26
N HIS A 40 1.30 3.78 -9.12
CA HIS A 40 0.83 4.12 -10.45
C HIS A 40 -0.63 3.75 -10.55
N THR A 41 -1.49 4.74 -10.73
CA THR A 41 -2.93 4.50 -10.81
C THR A 41 -3.40 4.49 -12.26
N VAL A 42 -4.33 3.58 -12.55
CA VAL A 42 -5.00 3.54 -13.85
C VAL A 42 -6.37 4.18 -13.79
N VAL A 43 -6.81 4.60 -12.59
CA VAL A 43 -8.10 5.26 -12.40
C VAL A 43 -7.90 6.71 -12.01
N GLY A 44 -8.92 7.53 -12.20
CA GLY A 44 -8.88 8.95 -11.89
C GLY A 44 -8.45 9.79 -13.06
N LYS A 45 -8.25 11.09 -12.81
CA LYS A 45 -7.93 12.08 -13.84
C LYS A 45 -6.43 12.31 -14.02
N THR A 46 -5.60 11.44 -13.46
CA THR A 46 -4.17 11.57 -13.57
C THR A 46 -3.66 11.01 -14.88
N GLU A 47 -2.52 11.51 -15.35
CA GLU A 47 -1.89 10.97 -16.55
C GLU A 47 -1.43 9.54 -16.28
N LYS A 48 -1.54 8.68 -17.31
CA LYS A 48 -1.25 7.24 -17.20
C LYS A 48 0.17 6.94 -16.72
N ASP A 49 1.10 7.80 -17.04
CA ASP A 49 2.52 7.57 -16.72
C ASP A 49 2.95 8.22 -15.41
N GLN A 50 2.03 8.90 -14.73
CA GLN A 50 2.38 9.59 -13.50
C GLN A 50 2.53 8.60 -12.34
N GLN A 51 3.64 8.71 -11.65
CA GLN A 51 3.92 7.93 -10.45
C GLN A 51 3.90 8.84 -9.24
N PHE A 52 3.35 8.34 -8.15
CA PHE A 52 3.24 9.08 -6.91
C PHE A 52 4.10 8.41 -5.84
N LYS A 53 4.75 9.22 -5.04
CA LYS A 53 5.59 8.72 -3.96
C LYS A 53 4.74 8.01 -2.90
N VAL A 54 5.24 6.87 -2.45
CA VAL A 54 4.62 6.09 -1.37
C VAL A 54 5.57 6.08 -0.19
N VAL A 55 5.00 6.26 1.01
CA VAL A 55 5.71 6.06 2.27
C VAL A 55 4.85 5.16 3.13
N GLY A 56 5.46 4.25 3.85
CA GLY A 56 4.69 3.36 4.69
C GLY A 56 5.52 2.65 5.74
N PHE A 57 4.84 1.76 6.45
CA PHE A 57 5.45 0.92 7.49
C PHE A 57 4.91 -0.49 7.36
N PHE A 58 5.77 -1.44 7.69
CA PHE A 58 5.36 -2.82 7.92
C PHE A 58 5.75 -3.21 9.34
N SER A 59 5.05 -4.17 9.89
CA SER A 59 5.35 -4.69 11.23
C SER A 59 5.04 -6.17 11.25
N GLU A 60 5.75 -6.91 12.09
CA GLU A 60 5.46 -8.32 12.29
C GLU A 60 4.07 -8.48 12.89
N ASN A 61 3.36 -9.50 12.45
CA ASN A 61 2.14 -9.93 13.13
C ASN A 61 2.56 -10.87 14.26
N ALA A 62 2.51 -10.39 15.49
CA ALA A 62 2.96 -11.16 16.65
C ALA A 62 2.12 -12.42 16.90
N GLN A 63 0.94 -12.51 16.28
CA GLN A 63 0.03 -13.64 16.47
C GLN A 63 0.11 -14.65 15.33
N CYS A 64 0.82 -14.34 14.24
CA CYS A 64 0.86 -15.20 13.06
C CYS A 64 2.19 -15.04 12.34
N ALA A 65 2.96 -16.12 12.25
CA ALA A 65 4.30 -16.10 11.67
C ALA A 65 4.32 -15.87 10.15
N HIS A 66 3.19 -16.05 9.47
CA HIS A 66 3.10 -15.93 8.02
C HIS A 66 2.36 -14.69 7.58
N SER A 67 2.34 -13.66 8.44
CA SER A 67 1.62 -12.43 8.16
C SER A 67 2.41 -11.23 8.68
N PHE A 68 2.25 -10.11 8.00
CA PHE A 68 2.80 -8.83 8.42
C PHE A 68 1.71 -7.78 8.33
N LEU A 69 1.78 -6.81 9.24
CA LEU A 69 0.93 -5.63 9.14
C LEU A 69 1.57 -4.68 8.15
N ILE A 70 0.75 -3.99 7.36
CA ILE A 70 1.27 -3.02 6.40
C ILE A 70 0.34 -1.80 6.37
N SER A 71 0.94 -0.63 6.24
CA SER A 71 0.21 0.62 6.06
C SER A 71 1.04 1.53 5.17
N PHE A 72 0.40 2.18 4.21
CA PHE A 72 1.11 3.13 3.35
C PHE A 72 0.18 4.24 2.89
N ILE A 73 0.78 5.34 2.47
CA ILE A 73 0.08 6.55 2.09
C ILE A 73 0.59 7.08 0.76
N VAL A 74 -0.34 7.61 -0.04
CA VAL A 74 -0.05 8.34 -1.27
C VAL A 74 -0.62 9.74 -1.15
N ASN A 75 0.22 10.73 -1.48
CA ASN A 75 -0.19 12.12 -1.61
C ASN A 75 -0.37 12.40 -3.11
N TRP A 76 -1.62 12.68 -3.50
CA TRP A 76 -1.96 12.87 -4.92
C TRP A 76 -1.60 14.26 -5.46
N GLY A 77 -0.92 15.08 -4.63
CA GLY A 77 -0.32 16.34 -5.09
C GLY A 77 -1.33 17.39 -5.51
N GLU A 78 -1.31 17.74 -6.78
CA GLU A 78 -2.11 18.85 -7.31
C GLU A 78 -3.61 18.70 -7.14
N VAL A 79 -4.10 17.48 -7.02
CA VAL A 79 -5.54 17.27 -6.78
C VAL A 79 -5.90 17.41 -5.29
N HIS A 80 -4.92 17.63 -4.43
CA HIS A 80 -5.12 17.86 -2.99
C HIS A 80 -5.96 16.77 -2.34
N ALA A 81 -5.47 15.55 -2.45
CA ALA A 81 -6.11 14.37 -1.87
C ALA A 81 -5.05 13.44 -1.31
N LEU A 82 -5.43 12.65 -0.33
CA LEU A 82 -4.56 11.65 0.30
C LEU A 82 -5.30 10.33 0.37
N THR A 83 -4.60 9.24 0.16
CA THR A 83 -5.16 7.90 0.38
C THR A 83 -4.20 7.10 1.24
N THR A 84 -4.76 6.42 2.25
CA THR A 84 -4.01 5.46 3.04
C THR A 84 -4.57 4.07 2.80
N TRP A 85 -3.68 3.09 2.78
CA TRP A 85 -4.05 1.67 2.75
C TRP A 85 -3.52 1.04 4.01
N ASN A 86 -4.32 0.19 4.62
CA ASN A 86 -3.96 -0.47 5.87
C ASN A 86 -4.45 -1.91 5.82
N GLY A 87 -3.61 -2.85 6.19
CA GLY A 87 -4.01 -4.24 6.12
C GLY A 87 -2.87 -5.21 6.42
N TYR A 88 -2.86 -6.32 5.70
CA TYR A 88 -1.99 -7.44 5.98
C TYR A 88 -1.32 -7.97 4.72
N LEU A 89 -0.03 -8.27 4.85
CA LEU A 89 0.64 -9.15 3.90
C LEU A 89 0.44 -10.58 4.41
N LYS A 90 -0.07 -11.45 3.55
CA LYS A 90 -0.24 -12.87 3.84
C LYS A 90 0.70 -13.68 2.97
N LEU A 91 1.37 -14.66 3.58
CA LEU A 91 2.30 -15.56 2.91
C LEU A 91 1.79 -16.98 3.12
N GLU A 92 0.99 -17.50 2.22
CA GLU A 92 0.40 -18.83 2.34
C GLU A 92 0.64 -19.66 1.09
N GLY A 93 1.17 -20.88 1.29
CA GLY A 93 1.32 -21.85 0.20
C GLY A 93 2.17 -21.35 -0.94
N GLY A 94 3.17 -20.54 -0.66
CA GLY A 94 4.03 -19.95 -1.68
C GLY A 94 3.40 -18.74 -2.38
N GLN A 95 2.18 -18.36 -2.01
CA GLN A 95 1.51 -17.21 -2.57
C GLN A 95 1.59 -16.02 -1.62
N LYS A 96 1.66 -14.83 -2.19
CA LYS A 96 1.70 -13.58 -1.45
C LYS A 96 0.52 -12.71 -1.85
N SER A 97 -0.09 -12.08 -0.86
CA SER A 97 -1.14 -11.09 -1.14
C SER A 97 -1.14 -10.01 -0.08
N LEU A 98 -1.47 -8.78 -0.51
CA LEU A 98 -1.70 -7.66 0.39
C LEU A 98 -3.20 -7.41 0.39
N SER A 99 -3.86 -7.74 1.50
CA SER A 99 -5.28 -7.47 1.67
C SER A 99 -5.43 -6.18 2.46
N THR A 100 -5.98 -5.15 1.83
CA THR A 100 -6.01 -3.81 2.42
C THR A 100 -7.40 -3.21 2.38
N THR A 101 -7.64 -2.33 3.34
CA THR A 101 -8.73 -1.36 3.31
C THR A 101 -8.11 0.00 3.11
N TRP A 102 -8.68 0.79 2.20
CA TRP A 102 -8.17 2.14 1.97
C TRP A 102 -9.15 3.19 2.45
N LEU A 103 -8.60 4.33 2.84
CA LEU A 103 -9.37 5.50 3.23
C LEU A 103 -8.82 6.68 2.44
N HIS A 104 -9.70 7.31 1.68
CA HIS A 104 -9.35 8.41 0.79
C HIS A 104 -9.99 9.69 1.30
N SER A 105 -9.18 10.73 1.47
CA SER A 105 -9.67 12.05 1.82
C SER A 105 -9.34 13.02 0.71
N LYS A 106 -10.32 13.84 0.33
CA LYS A 106 -10.17 14.83 -0.72
C LYS A 106 -10.59 16.19 -0.22
N SER A 107 -10.14 17.23 -0.91
CA SER A 107 -10.55 18.59 -0.60
C SER A 107 -12.06 18.73 -0.70
N THR A 108 -12.65 19.47 0.23
CA THR A 108 -14.08 19.72 0.25
C THR A 108 -14.34 21.16 0.68
N LYS A 109 -15.38 21.75 0.15
CA LYS A 109 -15.81 23.11 0.53
C LYS A 109 -16.52 23.12 1.89
N GLU A 110 -17.05 21.97 2.27
CA GLU A 110 -17.81 21.86 3.51
C GLU A 110 -16.89 21.59 4.69
N VAL A 111 -17.26 22.11 5.84
CA VAL A 111 -16.54 21.85 7.09
C VAL A 111 -16.78 20.42 7.55
N LYS A 112 -17.84 19.79 7.05
CA LYS A 112 -18.17 18.39 7.35
C LYS A 112 -17.20 17.47 6.62
N PHE A 113 -16.12 17.12 7.28
CA PHE A 113 -15.01 16.37 6.67
C PHE A 113 -15.40 14.99 6.14
N TRP A 114 -16.48 14.39 6.67
CA TRP A 114 -16.93 13.09 6.17
C TRP A 114 -17.44 13.13 4.73
N ASP A 115 -17.82 14.30 4.23
CA ASP A 115 -18.23 14.44 2.83
C ASP A 115 -17.07 14.23 1.86
N GLY A 116 -15.84 14.43 2.35
CA GLY A 116 -14.64 14.21 1.55
C GLY A 116 -13.97 12.86 1.77
N LEU A 117 -14.57 11.98 2.60
CA LEU A 117 -13.98 10.69 2.92
C LEU A 117 -14.70 9.57 2.19
N THR A 118 -13.92 8.70 1.56
CA THR A 118 -14.45 7.46 0.95
C THR A 118 -13.55 6.31 1.38
N THR A 119 -14.11 5.11 1.38
CA THR A 119 -13.38 3.91 1.78
C THR A 119 -13.71 2.75 0.85
N GLY A 120 -12.80 1.82 0.76
CA GLY A 120 -12.96 0.62 -0.03
C GLY A 120 -11.86 -0.37 0.31
N SER A 121 -11.70 -1.38 -0.53
CA SER A 121 -10.67 -2.38 -0.31
C SER A 121 -9.97 -2.72 -1.61
N ASN A 122 -8.70 -3.15 -1.48
CA ASN A 122 -7.91 -3.66 -2.59
C ASN A 122 -7.14 -4.87 -2.14
N VAL A 123 -6.95 -5.81 -3.06
CA VAL A 123 -6.01 -6.91 -2.87
C VAL A 123 -4.93 -6.75 -3.92
N PHE A 124 -3.68 -6.69 -3.45
CA PHE A 124 -2.53 -6.61 -4.31
C PHE A 124 -1.82 -7.96 -4.34
N VAL A 125 -1.40 -8.36 -5.53
CA VAL A 125 -0.59 -9.57 -5.70
C VAL A 125 0.67 -9.21 -6.47
N PRO A 126 1.75 -9.99 -6.34
CA PRO A 126 2.96 -9.70 -7.10
C PRO A 126 2.67 -9.69 -8.59
N LYS A 127 3.14 -8.67 -9.27
CA LYS A 127 2.98 -8.55 -10.72
C LYS A 127 3.90 -9.55 -11.40
N LYS A 128 3.32 -10.34 -12.28
CA LYS A 128 4.06 -11.32 -13.06
C LYS A 128 4.68 -10.72 -14.31
#